data_4de281d8920f91a264299fc476763c66
#
_entry.id   4de281d8920f91a264299fc476763c66
#
_cell.length_a   1.000
_cell.length_b   1.000
_cell.length_c   1.000
_cell.angle_alpha   90.00
_cell.angle_beta   90.00
_cell.angle_gamma   90.00
#
_symmetry.space_group_name_H-M   'P 1'
#
loop_
_entity.id
_entity.type
_entity.pdbx_description
1 polymer ?
#
loop_
_entity_poly.entity_id
_entity_poly.type
_entity_poly.pdbx_seq_one_letter_code
_entity_poly.pdbx_strand_id
1 'polypeptide(L)'
;MNTVFRLLGLALLAAPLAAAELEGVALDKRVQVDGEELQLNGAAVRTRVIFKVYVAGLYLPVRAATAQEAIEAKGPKRIVLVMLRDATAQQFVESIDAGLRANNSEGEIAAVKPQTDELMAMIRAVGEAKKGMRIVLDYVPREGTTLFVDGVAQGKPMAGRAFNQALLRIWLGEDPVQLDLKEALLGGPQ
;
A
#
# COMPACT_ATOMS: atom_id res chain seq x y z
N MET A 1 -18.12 -30.96 53.24
CA MET A 1 -16.90 -31.10 52.45
C MET A 1 -17.18 -30.46 51.06
N ASN A 2 -16.86 -29.18 50.90
CA ASN A 2 -17.10 -28.42 49.66
C ASN A 2 -15.79 -28.33 48.86
N THR A 3 -15.74 -29.04 47.74
CA THR A 3 -14.60 -29.01 46.84
C THR A 3 -14.82 -27.87 45.83
N VAL A 4 -14.04 -26.78 45.95
CA VAL A 4 -14.05 -25.65 45.05
C VAL A 4 -13.13 -26.00 43.86
N PHE A 5 -13.73 -26.26 42.70
CA PHE A 5 -12.98 -26.40 41.43
C PHE A 5 -12.57 -25.01 40.93
N ARG A 6 -11.26 -24.67 41.04
CA ARG A 6 -10.68 -23.48 40.41
C ARG A 6 -10.41 -23.79 38.92
N LEU A 7 -11.20 -23.24 38.07
CA LEU A 7 -10.92 -23.16 36.60
C LEU A 7 -9.77 -22.17 36.41
N LEU A 8 -8.59 -22.69 36.06
CA LEU A 8 -7.46 -21.90 35.60
C LEU A 8 -7.75 -21.51 34.15
N GLY A 9 -8.14 -20.27 33.90
CA GLY A 9 -8.28 -19.74 32.56
C GLY A 9 -6.88 -19.59 31.88
N LEU A 10 -6.60 -20.41 30.89
CA LEU A 10 -5.41 -20.31 30.06
C LEU A 10 -5.58 -19.11 29.13
N ALA A 11 -4.99 -17.96 29.47
CA ALA A 11 -4.89 -16.81 28.57
C ALA A 11 -3.90 -17.16 27.45
N LEU A 12 -4.43 -17.44 26.26
CA LEU A 12 -3.62 -17.56 25.05
C LEU A 12 -3.04 -16.16 24.75
N LEU A 13 -1.78 -15.93 25.10
CA LEU A 13 -1.00 -14.79 24.61
C LEU A 13 -0.76 -15.04 23.12
N ALA A 14 -1.51 -14.34 22.26
CA ALA A 14 -1.21 -14.24 20.83
C ALA A 14 0.16 -13.55 20.71
N ALA A 15 1.19 -14.33 20.37
CA ALA A 15 2.50 -13.77 20.05
C ALA A 15 2.33 -12.84 18.82
N PRO A 16 2.91 -11.63 18.83
CA PRO A 16 2.87 -10.76 17.66
C PRO A 16 3.53 -11.50 16.49
N LEU A 17 2.82 -11.63 15.37
CA LEU A 17 3.42 -12.12 14.13
C LEU A 17 4.56 -11.18 13.78
N ALA A 18 5.80 -11.71 13.80
CA ALA A 18 7.00 -10.91 13.61
C ALA A 18 6.86 -10.03 12.34
N ALA A 19 6.88 -8.72 12.56
CA ALA A 19 6.81 -7.72 11.53
C ALA A 19 8.11 -7.67 10.72
N ALA A 20 8.04 -7.27 9.45
CA ALA A 20 9.23 -6.82 8.72
C ALA A 20 9.56 -5.41 9.23
N GLU A 21 10.79 -5.16 9.66
CA GLU A 21 11.21 -3.85 10.16
C GLU A 21 12.21 -3.20 9.17
N LEU A 22 11.87 -2.03 8.68
CA LEU A 22 12.70 -1.23 7.78
C LEU A 22 12.74 0.22 8.29
N GLU A 23 13.91 0.77 8.51
CA GLU A 23 14.10 2.16 8.98
C GLU A 23 13.27 2.49 10.25
N GLY A 24 13.11 1.54 11.17
CA GLY A 24 12.27 1.68 12.37
C GLY A 24 10.76 1.60 12.11
N VAL A 25 10.35 1.27 10.87
CA VAL A 25 8.95 1.04 10.52
C VAL A 25 8.64 -0.45 10.55
N ALA A 26 7.70 -0.84 11.40
CA ALA A 26 7.18 -2.20 11.45
C ALA A 26 6.00 -2.36 10.47
N LEU A 27 6.07 -3.38 9.61
CA LEU A 27 4.99 -3.80 8.72
C LEU A 27 4.54 -5.21 9.10
N ASP A 28 3.26 -5.37 9.38
CA ASP A 28 2.69 -6.68 9.73
C ASP A 28 2.86 -7.67 8.59
N LYS A 29 3.16 -8.93 8.90
CA LYS A 29 3.26 -9.98 7.86
C LYS A 29 1.93 -10.27 7.19
N ARG A 30 0.82 -10.01 7.86
CA ARG A 30 -0.55 -10.21 7.39
C ARG A 30 -1.44 -9.06 7.82
N VAL A 31 -2.40 -8.71 6.98
CA VAL A 31 -3.40 -7.67 7.24
C VAL A 31 -4.76 -8.15 6.74
N GLN A 32 -5.84 -7.57 7.27
CA GLN A 32 -7.19 -7.81 6.78
C GLN A 32 -7.63 -6.66 5.88
N VAL A 33 -8.22 -6.98 4.72
CA VAL A 33 -8.88 -6.04 3.82
C VAL A 33 -10.17 -6.66 3.35
N ASP A 34 -11.30 -6.02 3.62
CA ASP A 34 -12.65 -6.51 3.27
C ASP A 34 -12.92 -7.97 3.72
N GLY A 35 -12.46 -8.33 4.93
CA GLY A 35 -12.61 -9.67 5.48
C GLY A 35 -11.68 -10.73 4.89
N GLU A 36 -10.84 -10.40 3.92
CA GLU A 36 -9.81 -11.30 3.36
C GLU A 36 -8.45 -11.02 3.98
N GLU A 37 -7.72 -12.09 4.33
CA GLU A 37 -6.35 -12.00 4.81
C GLU A 37 -5.38 -11.82 3.64
N LEU A 38 -4.60 -10.73 3.68
CA LEU A 38 -3.52 -10.47 2.74
C LEU A 38 -2.17 -10.70 3.43
N GLN A 39 -1.22 -11.27 2.71
CA GLN A 39 0.15 -11.42 3.17
C GLN A 39 1.07 -10.34 2.58
N LEU A 40 2.07 -9.91 3.34
CA LEU A 40 3.11 -9.01 2.86
C LEU A 40 3.89 -9.72 1.74
N ASN A 41 3.74 -9.23 0.51
CA ASN A 41 4.46 -9.75 -0.65
C ASN A 41 5.92 -9.31 -0.61
N GLY A 42 6.15 -8.05 -0.29
CA GLY A 42 7.46 -7.48 -0.12
C GLY A 42 7.39 -6.05 0.41
N ALA A 43 8.54 -5.54 0.87
CA ALA A 43 8.66 -4.18 1.38
C ALA A 43 10.06 -3.62 1.12
N ALA A 44 10.18 -2.31 0.91
CA ALA A 44 11.46 -1.64 0.81
C ALA A 44 11.35 -0.13 1.05
N VAL A 45 12.49 0.52 1.10
CA VAL A 45 12.60 1.96 1.28
C VAL A 45 12.65 2.66 -0.08
N ARG A 46 11.76 3.63 -0.29
CA ARG A 46 11.87 4.57 -1.41
C ARG A 46 12.94 5.61 -1.11
N THR A 47 13.97 5.65 -1.95
CA THR A 47 15.02 6.66 -1.85
C THR A 47 14.98 7.56 -3.09
N ARG A 48 15.10 8.86 -2.91
CA ARG A 48 15.25 9.84 -3.99
C ARG A 48 16.55 10.59 -3.80
N VAL A 49 17.49 10.41 -4.72
CA VAL A 49 18.87 10.86 -4.62
C VAL A 49 19.53 10.21 -3.39
N ILE A 50 19.65 10.92 -2.28
CA ILE A 50 20.20 10.43 -1.00
C ILE A 50 19.16 10.37 0.13
N PHE A 51 17.92 10.79 -0.14
CA PHE A 51 16.89 10.95 0.89
C PHE A 51 15.95 9.75 0.91
N LYS A 52 15.84 9.10 2.05
CA LYS A 52 14.81 8.10 2.34
C LYS A 52 13.47 8.82 2.46
N VAL A 53 12.51 8.45 1.61
CA VAL A 53 11.22 9.17 1.49
C VAL A 53 10.13 8.47 2.27
N TYR A 54 9.96 7.16 2.03
CA TYR A 54 9.00 6.32 2.73
C TYR A 54 9.41 4.85 2.71
N VAL A 55 8.86 4.05 3.61
CA VAL A 55 8.82 2.59 3.49
C VAL A 55 7.55 2.23 2.75
N ALA A 56 7.68 1.44 1.68
CA ALA A 56 6.53 0.86 0.98
C ALA A 56 6.37 -0.62 1.31
N GLY A 57 5.12 -1.08 1.43
CA GLY A 57 4.79 -2.51 1.55
C GLY A 57 3.63 -2.87 0.64
N LEU A 58 3.77 -3.97 -0.10
CA LEU A 58 2.73 -4.53 -0.96
C LEU A 58 2.13 -5.75 -0.29
N TYR A 59 0.79 -5.79 -0.19
CA TYR A 59 0.05 -6.92 0.35
C TYR A 59 -0.88 -7.50 -0.70
N LEU A 60 -0.85 -8.82 -0.83
CA LEU A 60 -1.62 -9.58 -1.82
C LEU A 60 -2.27 -10.82 -1.16
N PRO A 61 -3.39 -11.34 -1.71
CA PRO A 61 -3.98 -12.59 -1.23
C PRO A 61 -3.05 -13.80 -1.40
N VAL A 62 -2.30 -13.81 -2.51
CA VAL A 62 -1.31 -14.84 -2.85
C VAL A 62 -0.03 -14.14 -3.28
N ARG A 63 1.12 -14.69 -2.90
CA ARG A 63 2.42 -14.13 -3.29
C ARG A 63 2.58 -14.10 -4.81
N ALA A 64 3.13 -13.00 -5.28
CA ALA A 64 3.47 -12.75 -6.67
C ALA A 64 4.98 -12.48 -6.79
N ALA A 65 5.64 -13.16 -7.72
CA ALA A 65 7.05 -12.97 -8.02
C ALA A 65 7.27 -12.02 -9.21
N THR A 66 6.23 -11.74 -9.99
CA THR A 66 6.30 -10.86 -11.15
C THR A 66 5.32 -9.69 -11.02
N ALA A 67 5.65 -8.59 -11.70
CA ALA A 67 4.77 -7.42 -11.76
C ALA A 67 3.39 -7.76 -12.31
N GLN A 68 3.35 -8.57 -13.36
CA GLN A 68 2.10 -8.98 -13.99
C GLN A 68 1.22 -9.76 -13.02
N GLU A 69 1.77 -10.76 -12.32
CA GLU A 69 1.03 -11.51 -11.31
C GLU A 69 0.46 -10.60 -10.21
N ALA A 70 1.26 -9.66 -9.70
CA ALA A 70 0.84 -8.73 -8.65
C ALA A 70 -0.27 -7.76 -9.13
N ILE A 71 -0.11 -7.16 -10.31
CA ILE A 71 -1.07 -6.21 -10.89
C ILE A 71 -2.38 -6.92 -11.24
N GLU A 72 -2.30 -8.15 -11.79
CA GLU A 72 -3.46 -8.93 -12.23
C GLU A 72 -4.06 -9.81 -11.13
N ALA A 73 -3.45 -9.89 -9.95
CA ALA A 73 -3.96 -10.67 -8.83
C ALA A 73 -5.46 -10.42 -8.62
N LYS A 74 -6.20 -11.50 -8.38
CA LYS A 74 -7.62 -11.42 -8.02
C LYS A 74 -7.75 -11.13 -6.53
N GLY A 75 -8.89 -10.56 -6.12
CA GLY A 75 -9.14 -10.22 -4.73
C GLY A 75 -8.62 -8.85 -4.32
N PRO A 76 -8.70 -8.51 -3.03
CA PRO A 76 -8.24 -7.25 -2.50
C PRO A 76 -6.72 -7.12 -2.59
N LYS A 77 -6.24 -5.88 -2.59
CA LYS A 77 -4.81 -5.56 -2.58
C LYS A 77 -4.59 -4.32 -1.70
N ARG A 78 -3.44 -4.24 -1.08
CA ARG A 78 -3.03 -3.06 -0.31
C ARG A 78 -1.61 -2.65 -0.71
N ILE A 79 -1.42 -1.36 -0.93
CA ILE A 79 -0.10 -0.74 -0.84
C ILE A 79 -0.09 0.22 0.35
N VAL A 80 0.92 0.09 1.20
CA VAL A 80 1.13 0.98 2.34
C VAL A 80 2.40 1.77 2.14
N LEU A 81 2.35 3.06 2.44
CA LEU A 81 3.51 3.96 2.46
C LEU A 81 3.60 4.55 3.87
N VAL A 82 4.74 4.39 4.54
CA VAL A 82 5.00 5.03 5.83
C VAL A 82 6.09 6.07 5.64
N MET A 83 5.76 7.31 5.87
CA MET A 83 6.64 8.43 5.58
C MET A 83 7.87 8.44 6.48
N LEU A 84 9.06 8.58 5.90
CA LEU A 84 10.33 8.73 6.63
C LEU A 84 10.75 10.20 6.75
N ARG A 85 10.10 11.08 6.01
CA ARG A 85 10.27 12.53 6.03
C ARG A 85 9.00 13.25 5.63
N ASP A 86 8.95 14.55 5.91
CA ASP A 86 7.85 15.40 5.45
C ASP A 86 7.89 15.56 3.92
N ALA A 87 6.71 15.58 3.30
CA ALA A 87 6.51 15.85 1.88
C ALA A 87 5.23 16.65 1.66
N THR A 88 5.27 17.63 0.76
CA THR A 88 4.08 18.42 0.44
C THR A 88 3.10 17.64 -0.42
N ALA A 89 1.81 17.99 -0.35
CA ALA A 89 0.78 17.43 -1.24
C ALA A 89 1.16 17.60 -2.72
N GLN A 90 1.76 18.72 -3.09
CA GLN A 90 2.20 18.99 -4.45
C GLN A 90 3.26 17.98 -4.91
N GLN A 91 4.26 17.67 -4.07
CA GLN A 91 5.28 16.67 -4.38
C GLN A 91 4.68 15.27 -4.57
N PHE A 92 3.66 14.92 -3.79
CA PHE A 92 2.93 13.65 -3.95
C PHE A 92 2.16 13.61 -5.26
N VAL A 93 1.38 14.66 -5.55
CA VAL A 93 0.60 14.77 -6.80
C VAL A 93 1.50 14.68 -8.02
N GLU A 94 2.61 15.41 -8.04
CA GLU A 94 3.60 15.37 -9.12
C GLU A 94 4.22 13.97 -9.29
N SER A 95 4.53 13.30 -8.18
CA SER A 95 5.12 11.95 -8.22
C SER A 95 4.13 10.92 -8.77
N ILE A 96 2.85 11.02 -8.39
CA ILE A 96 1.79 10.13 -8.89
C ILE A 96 1.55 10.39 -10.38
N ASP A 97 1.40 11.66 -10.81
CA ASP A 97 1.19 12.00 -12.22
C ASP A 97 2.35 11.50 -13.09
N ALA A 98 3.58 11.76 -12.67
CA ALA A 98 4.78 11.29 -13.38
C ALA A 98 4.81 9.76 -13.47
N GLY A 99 4.55 9.05 -12.37
CA GLY A 99 4.54 7.59 -12.36
C GLY A 99 3.43 6.97 -13.20
N LEU A 100 2.24 7.58 -13.22
CA LEU A 100 1.14 7.16 -14.08
C LEU A 100 1.51 7.32 -15.57
N ARG A 101 2.07 8.47 -15.94
CA ARG A 101 2.48 8.75 -17.35
C ARG A 101 3.62 7.87 -17.81
N ALA A 102 4.56 7.55 -16.94
CA ALA A 102 5.69 6.70 -17.29
C ALA A 102 5.29 5.23 -17.56
N ASN A 103 4.16 4.78 -16.98
CA ASN A 103 3.82 3.35 -16.96
C ASN A 103 2.45 3.01 -17.58
N ASN A 104 1.75 3.98 -18.14
CA ASN A 104 0.44 3.76 -18.77
C ASN A 104 0.36 4.53 -20.09
N SER A 105 -0.31 3.96 -21.08
CA SER A 105 -0.59 4.64 -22.34
C SER A 105 -1.53 5.84 -22.14
N GLU A 106 -1.53 6.76 -23.09
CA GLU A 106 -2.45 7.92 -23.07
C GLU A 106 -3.92 7.49 -22.96
N GLY A 107 -4.30 6.40 -23.67
CA GLY A 107 -5.65 5.85 -23.60
C GLY A 107 -6.01 5.30 -22.22
N GLU A 108 -5.08 4.59 -21.55
CA GLU A 108 -5.27 4.10 -20.20
C GLU A 108 -5.37 5.25 -19.19
N ILE A 109 -4.52 6.28 -19.31
CA ILE A 109 -4.57 7.49 -18.49
C ILE A 109 -5.92 8.20 -18.65
N ALA A 110 -6.38 8.38 -19.90
CA ALA A 110 -7.67 9.00 -20.17
C ALA A 110 -8.84 8.21 -19.58
N ALA A 111 -8.79 6.86 -19.64
CA ALA A 111 -9.83 5.99 -19.10
C ALA A 111 -9.95 6.05 -17.56
N VAL A 112 -8.86 6.36 -16.83
CA VAL A 112 -8.83 6.44 -15.38
C VAL A 112 -8.74 7.88 -14.85
N LYS A 113 -8.88 8.86 -15.73
CA LYS A 113 -8.72 10.27 -15.37
C LYS A 113 -9.66 10.74 -14.26
N PRO A 114 -10.96 10.40 -14.24
CA PRO A 114 -11.85 10.83 -13.15
C PRO A 114 -11.35 10.36 -11.77
N GLN A 115 -10.92 9.10 -11.65
CA GLN A 115 -10.42 8.54 -10.40
C GLN A 115 -9.06 9.17 -10.01
N THR A 116 -8.23 9.42 -11.01
CA THR A 116 -6.94 10.11 -10.78
C THR A 116 -7.15 11.52 -10.26
N ASP A 117 -8.07 12.29 -10.86
CA ASP A 117 -8.40 13.65 -10.43
C ASP A 117 -8.96 13.64 -8.99
N GLU A 118 -9.80 12.66 -8.66
CA GLU A 118 -10.36 12.48 -7.31
C GLU A 118 -9.26 12.15 -6.28
N LEU A 119 -8.36 11.21 -6.59
CA LEU A 119 -7.21 10.88 -5.72
C LEU A 119 -6.34 12.12 -5.47
N MET A 120 -6.02 12.88 -6.52
CA MET A 120 -5.21 14.08 -6.40
C MET A 120 -5.90 15.17 -5.58
N ALA A 121 -7.22 15.30 -5.68
CA ALA A 121 -8.00 16.23 -4.85
C ALA A 121 -7.96 15.82 -3.38
N MET A 122 -8.11 14.52 -3.06
CA MET A 122 -7.98 13.99 -1.70
C MET A 122 -6.59 14.25 -1.13
N ILE A 123 -5.52 14.01 -1.89
CA ILE A 123 -4.14 14.27 -1.46
C ILE A 123 -3.93 15.76 -1.16
N ARG A 124 -4.45 16.65 -2.01
CA ARG A 124 -4.37 18.09 -1.75
C ARG A 124 -5.15 18.51 -0.51
N ALA A 125 -6.29 17.88 -0.23
CA ALA A 125 -7.10 18.15 0.97
C ALA A 125 -6.40 17.67 2.26
N VAL A 126 -5.67 16.55 2.21
CA VAL A 126 -4.82 16.07 3.32
C VAL A 126 -3.69 17.06 3.61
N GLY A 127 -3.14 17.67 2.57
CA GLY A 127 -2.06 18.66 2.69
C GLY A 127 -0.68 18.00 2.80
N GLU A 128 0.09 18.36 3.82
CA GLU A 128 1.45 17.88 4.01
C GLU A 128 1.46 16.50 4.67
N ALA A 129 2.14 15.55 4.03
CA ALA A 129 2.42 14.24 4.64
C ALA A 129 3.60 14.37 5.60
N LYS A 130 3.38 14.14 6.88
CA LYS A 130 4.40 14.23 7.93
C LYS A 130 5.17 12.93 8.08
N LYS A 131 6.42 13.02 8.55
CA LYS A 131 7.19 11.84 8.97
C LYS A 131 6.37 10.99 9.95
N GLY A 132 6.32 9.68 9.72
CA GLY A 132 5.53 8.71 10.48
C GLY A 132 4.09 8.54 9.98
N MET A 133 3.55 9.44 9.15
CA MET A 133 2.22 9.30 8.57
C MET A 133 2.11 8.03 7.73
N ARG A 134 1.05 7.28 7.92
CA ARG A 134 0.73 6.05 7.19
C ARG A 134 -0.32 6.33 6.13
N ILE A 135 0.07 6.19 4.87
CA ILE A 135 -0.80 6.33 3.70
C ILE A 135 -1.07 4.94 3.16
N VAL A 136 -2.32 4.58 2.97
CA VAL A 136 -2.73 3.25 2.51
C VAL A 136 -3.69 3.40 1.33
N LEU A 137 -3.47 2.61 0.29
CA LEU A 137 -4.39 2.43 -0.83
C LEU A 137 -4.87 0.99 -0.79
N ASP A 138 -6.13 0.80 -0.40
CA ASP A 138 -6.81 -0.49 -0.38
C ASP A 138 -7.69 -0.61 -1.61
N TYR A 139 -7.48 -1.65 -2.37
CA TYR A 139 -8.36 -2.03 -3.46
C TYR A 139 -9.25 -3.20 -3.06
N VAL A 140 -10.55 -3.02 -3.24
CA VAL A 140 -11.59 -4.05 -3.09
C VAL A 140 -12.30 -4.21 -4.43
N PRO A 141 -12.36 -5.42 -5.03
CA PRO A 141 -12.79 -5.60 -6.44
C PRO A 141 -14.14 -4.99 -6.81
N ARG A 142 -15.11 -4.97 -5.89
CA ARG A 142 -16.48 -4.46 -6.14
C ARG A 142 -16.67 -3.00 -5.75
N GLU A 143 -15.77 -2.46 -4.94
CA GLU A 143 -15.87 -1.10 -4.39
C GLU A 143 -14.94 -0.12 -5.11
N GLY A 144 -13.70 -0.56 -5.37
CA GLY A 144 -12.65 0.28 -5.94
C GLY A 144 -11.47 0.46 -5.02
N THR A 145 -10.72 1.54 -5.21
CA THR A 145 -9.54 1.90 -4.42
C THR A 145 -9.89 2.98 -3.41
N THR A 146 -9.63 2.74 -2.12
CA THR A 146 -9.82 3.71 -1.04
C THR A 146 -8.48 4.21 -0.53
N LEU A 147 -8.35 5.52 -0.40
CA LEU A 147 -7.22 6.16 0.27
C LEU A 147 -7.49 6.26 1.76
N PHE A 148 -6.57 5.77 2.58
CA PHE A 148 -6.56 6.00 4.02
C PHE A 148 -5.31 6.78 4.42
N VAL A 149 -5.47 7.68 5.39
CA VAL A 149 -4.37 8.39 6.05
C VAL A 149 -4.51 8.16 7.54
N ASP A 150 -3.48 7.57 8.16
CA ASP A 150 -3.47 7.18 9.58
C ASP A 150 -4.74 6.42 10.01
N GLY A 151 -5.20 5.51 9.15
CA GLY A 151 -6.39 4.67 9.36
C GLY A 151 -7.73 5.34 9.07
N VAL A 152 -7.75 6.61 8.69
CA VAL A 152 -8.98 7.36 8.36
C VAL A 152 -9.17 7.38 6.84
N ALA A 153 -10.32 6.90 6.36
CA ALA A 153 -10.67 6.95 4.93
C ALA A 153 -10.82 8.39 4.45
N GLN A 154 -10.21 8.69 3.31
CA GLN A 154 -10.27 10.00 2.66
C GLN A 154 -11.25 9.91 1.47
N GLY A 155 -12.51 10.27 1.71
CA GLY A 155 -13.54 10.20 0.68
C GLY A 155 -14.12 8.81 0.44
N LYS A 156 -14.72 8.61 -0.74
CA LYS A 156 -15.33 7.36 -1.17
C LYS A 156 -14.35 6.49 -1.95
N PRO A 157 -14.60 5.18 -2.09
CA PRO A 157 -13.81 4.32 -2.97
C PRO A 157 -13.86 4.81 -4.42
N MET A 158 -12.71 4.92 -5.06
CA MET A 158 -12.56 5.23 -6.48
C MET A 158 -12.74 3.95 -7.28
N ALA A 159 -13.86 3.83 -8.00
CA ALA A 159 -14.26 2.60 -8.68
C ALA A 159 -13.32 2.22 -9.83
N GLY A 160 -13.21 0.92 -10.09
CA GLY A 160 -12.58 0.38 -11.28
C GLY A 160 -11.25 -0.32 -11.04
N ARG A 161 -11.16 -1.54 -11.61
CA ARG A 161 -9.93 -2.34 -11.58
C ARG A 161 -8.80 -1.67 -12.38
N ALA A 162 -9.15 -1.05 -13.51
CA ALA A 162 -8.18 -0.37 -14.37
C ALA A 162 -7.42 0.73 -13.61
N PHE A 163 -8.12 1.48 -12.75
CA PHE A 163 -7.50 2.51 -11.93
C PHE A 163 -6.50 1.91 -10.91
N ASN A 164 -6.88 0.83 -10.21
CA ASN A 164 -5.95 0.14 -9.31
C ASN A 164 -4.72 -0.40 -10.05
N GLN A 165 -4.91 -0.99 -11.23
CA GLN A 165 -3.81 -1.49 -12.05
C GLN A 165 -2.88 -0.36 -12.50
N ALA A 166 -3.44 0.77 -12.95
CA ALA A 166 -2.66 1.94 -13.34
C ALA A 166 -1.84 2.49 -12.17
N LEU A 167 -2.43 2.57 -10.96
CA LEU A 167 -1.71 2.99 -9.76
C LEU A 167 -0.59 2.04 -9.37
N LEU A 168 -0.82 0.72 -9.38
CA LEU A 168 0.21 -0.26 -9.01
C LEU A 168 1.41 -0.21 -9.95
N ARG A 169 1.21 0.14 -11.23
CA ARG A 169 2.31 0.30 -12.19
C ARG A 169 3.28 1.42 -11.82
N ILE A 170 2.89 2.39 -10.99
CA ILE A 170 3.83 3.40 -10.45
C ILE A 170 5.02 2.74 -9.77
N TRP A 171 4.79 1.64 -9.05
CA TRP A 171 5.83 0.90 -8.33
C TRP A 171 6.29 -0.35 -9.07
N LEU A 172 5.42 -0.97 -9.88
CA LEU A 172 5.65 -2.30 -10.44
C LEU A 172 5.78 -2.30 -11.98
N GLY A 173 5.56 -1.17 -12.64
CA GLY A 173 5.57 -1.04 -14.10
C GLY A 173 6.97 -1.17 -14.72
N GLU A 174 7.08 -0.87 -16.00
CA GLU A 174 8.34 -0.98 -16.76
C GLU A 174 9.32 0.13 -16.36
N ASP A 175 8.80 1.36 -16.11
CA ASP A 175 9.58 2.49 -15.59
C ASP A 175 9.12 2.85 -14.16
N PRO A 176 9.44 1.99 -13.15
CA PRO A 176 8.95 2.19 -11.80
C PRO A 176 9.66 3.38 -11.14
N VAL A 177 9.04 3.93 -10.10
CA VAL A 177 9.65 5.04 -9.32
C VAL A 177 11.04 4.70 -8.80
N GLN A 178 11.37 3.40 -8.64
CA GLN A 178 12.68 2.91 -8.22
C GLN A 178 12.78 1.39 -8.49
N LEU A 179 13.85 0.95 -9.16
CA LEU A 179 13.96 -0.44 -9.62
C LEU A 179 14.12 -1.45 -8.48
N ASP A 180 15.04 -1.20 -7.55
CA ASP A 180 15.27 -2.04 -6.37
C ASP A 180 14.04 -2.09 -5.43
N LEU A 181 13.28 -1.01 -5.33
CA LEU A 181 11.99 -1.00 -4.65
C LEU A 181 11.00 -1.97 -5.32
N LYS A 182 10.88 -1.94 -6.66
CA LYS A 182 10.04 -2.88 -7.41
C LYS A 182 10.44 -4.33 -7.13
N GLU A 183 11.75 -4.64 -7.24
CA GLU A 183 12.28 -5.98 -7.01
C GLU A 183 11.94 -6.47 -5.59
N ALA A 184 12.16 -5.65 -4.59
CA ALA A 184 11.85 -5.99 -3.20
C ALA A 184 10.34 -6.13 -2.94
N LEU A 185 9.47 -5.30 -3.55
CA LEU A 185 8.02 -5.45 -3.45
C LEU A 185 7.53 -6.77 -4.07
N LEU A 186 8.25 -7.32 -5.05
CA LEU A 186 8.00 -8.62 -5.68
C LEU A 186 8.69 -9.80 -4.97
N GLY A 187 9.19 -9.56 -3.75
CA GLY A 187 9.79 -10.61 -2.92
C GLY A 187 11.25 -10.94 -3.24
N GLY A 188 11.91 -10.09 -4.03
CA GLY A 188 13.36 -10.12 -4.24
C GLY A 188 14.16 -9.77 -2.97
N PRO A 189 15.49 -9.90 -3.01
CA PRO A 189 16.34 -9.54 -1.87
C PRO A 189 16.17 -8.05 -1.52
N GLN A 190 16.23 -7.78 -0.22
CA GLN A 190 16.15 -6.43 0.37
C GLN A 190 17.55 -5.84 0.52
#